data_d4eb32546c2d6e4d7eac57f91e1e9807
#
_entry.id   d4eb32546c2d6e4d7eac57f91e1e9807
#
_cell.length_a   1.000
_cell.length_b   1.000
_cell.length_c   1.000
_cell.angle_alpha   90.00
_cell.angle_beta   90.00
_cell.angle_gamma   90.00
#
_symmetry.space_group_name_H-M   'P 1'
#
loop_
_entity.id
_entity.type
_entity.pdbx_description
1 polymer ?
#
loop_
_entity_poly.entity_id
_entity_poly.type
_entity_poly.pdbx_seq_one_letter_code
_entity_poly.pdbx_strand_id
1 'polypeptide(L)'
;DLAPTLVKQAIDEWFAPLVVGEDPFDYAYLWEKMYRRSHAWGRKGVGMTAISAVDIAIWDLMGKLVGKPVFKLLGGRTKEKIPVYYSKLYAGSVESMQAEAEEAMQHGYTGFKTRFGFGPKDGMAGMRENLKRVEALREVIGYDKDLMLECYMGWNLDYAKRMLPKLAKYEPRWLEEPVIADDVAGYAELNAMGIVPISGGEHEYSVIGCAELITR
;
A
#
# COMPACT_ATOMS: atom_id res chain seq x y z
N ASP A 1 -8.09 5.22 5.64
CA ASP A 1 -9.39 5.09 5.04
C ASP A 1 -9.96 6.48 4.67
N LEU A 2 -10.35 6.66 3.41
CA LEU A 2 -10.74 7.98 2.88
C LEU A 2 -12.26 8.26 2.95
N ALA A 3 -13.08 7.28 3.33
CA ALA A 3 -14.54 7.43 3.34
C ALA A 3 -15.23 6.62 4.48
N PRO A 4 -14.85 6.82 5.74
CA PRO A 4 -15.33 5.98 6.84
C PRO A 4 -16.86 6.00 7.01
N THR A 5 -17.51 7.12 6.74
CA THR A 5 -18.98 7.26 6.83
C THR A 5 -19.67 6.40 5.76
N LEU A 6 -19.17 6.39 4.52
CA LEU A 6 -19.74 5.57 3.44
C LEU A 6 -19.51 4.08 3.70
N VAL A 7 -18.32 3.72 4.19
CA VAL A 7 -18.00 2.34 4.59
C VAL A 7 -18.94 1.88 5.69
N LYS A 8 -19.13 2.69 6.74
CA LYS A 8 -20.08 2.39 7.82
C LYS A 8 -21.49 2.18 7.30
N GLN A 9 -21.98 3.08 6.45
CA GLN A 9 -23.31 2.96 5.87
C GLN A 9 -23.47 1.69 5.03
N ALA A 10 -22.46 1.34 4.22
CA ALA A 10 -22.47 0.09 3.45
C ALA A 10 -22.53 -1.15 4.36
N ILE A 11 -21.81 -1.13 5.49
CA ILE A 11 -21.88 -2.21 6.48
C ILE A 11 -23.27 -2.29 7.08
N ASP A 12 -23.76 -1.20 7.62
CA ASP A 12 -25.03 -1.20 8.39
C ASP A 12 -26.25 -1.57 7.54
N GLU A 13 -26.34 -1.01 6.33
CA GLU A 13 -27.54 -1.14 5.51
C GLU A 13 -27.50 -2.36 4.56
N TRP A 14 -26.30 -2.76 4.11
CA TRP A 14 -26.17 -3.76 3.05
C TRP A 14 -25.55 -5.07 3.50
N PHE A 15 -24.58 -5.06 4.42
CA PHE A 15 -23.84 -6.28 4.77
C PHE A 15 -24.23 -6.86 6.12
N ALA A 16 -24.48 -6.04 7.15
CA ALA A 16 -24.88 -6.54 8.46
C ALA A 16 -26.15 -7.42 8.39
N PRO A 17 -27.20 -7.06 7.63
CA PRO A 17 -28.38 -7.93 7.50
C PRO A 17 -28.12 -9.30 6.86
N LEU A 18 -26.98 -9.46 6.19
CA LEU A 18 -26.59 -10.71 5.53
C LEU A 18 -25.80 -11.64 6.44
N VAL A 19 -25.13 -11.11 7.46
CA VAL A 19 -24.14 -11.85 8.25
C VAL A 19 -24.51 -11.98 9.72
N VAL A 20 -25.33 -11.06 10.26
CA VAL A 20 -25.76 -11.13 11.65
C VAL A 20 -26.62 -12.36 11.88
N GLY A 21 -26.23 -13.19 12.87
CA GLY A 21 -26.92 -14.45 13.20
C GLY A 21 -26.45 -15.68 12.42
N GLU A 22 -25.54 -15.50 11.48
CA GLU A 22 -24.92 -16.61 10.74
C GLU A 22 -23.73 -17.21 11.51
N ASP A 23 -23.29 -18.41 11.14
CA ASP A 23 -22.10 -19.04 11.70
C ASP A 23 -20.83 -18.39 11.12
N PRO A 24 -19.97 -17.79 11.97
CA PRO A 24 -18.74 -17.15 11.46
C PRO A 24 -17.75 -18.15 10.82
N PHE A 25 -17.85 -19.44 11.09
CA PHE A 25 -17.01 -20.45 10.46
C PHE A 25 -17.39 -20.71 8.99
N ASP A 26 -18.53 -20.24 8.54
CA ASP A 26 -18.92 -20.20 7.12
C ASP A 26 -18.36 -18.97 6.39
N TYR A 27 -17.21 -18.44 6.82
CA TYR A 27 -16.62 -17.15 6.39
C TYR A 27 -16.52 -16.99 4.86
N ALA A 28 -16.18 -18.06 4.13
CA ALA A 28 -16.08 -18.00 2.68
C ALA A 28 -17.46 -17.81 2.01
N TYR A 29 -18.48 -18.48 2.53
CA TYR A 29 -19.88 -18.28 2.09
C TYR A 29 -20.38 -16.89 2.43
N LEU A 30 -20.09 -16.38 3.63
CA LEU A 30 -20.48 -15.04 4.05
C LEU A 30 -19.82 -13.96 3.21
N TRP A 31 -18.53 -14.14 2.89
CA TRP A 31 -17.82 -13.24 1.98
C TRP A 31 -18.47 -13.22 0.59
N GLU A 32 -18.73 -14.39 0.01
CA GLU A 32 -19.36 -14.50 -1.31
C GLU A 32 -20.76 -13.90 -1.33
N LYS A 33 -21.54 -14.12 -0.26
CA LYS A 33 -22.88 -13.55 -0.08
C LYS A 33 -22.87 -12.02 -0.12
N MET A 34 -21.90 -11.39 0.57
CA MET A 34 -21.70 -9.94 0.54
C MET A 34 -21.23 -9.46 -0.84
N TYR A 35 -20.27 -10.15 -1.44
CA TYR A 35 -19.72 -9.81 -2.75
C TYR A 35 -20.80 -9.87 -3.84
N ARG A 36 -21.59 -10.94 -3.90
CA ARG A 36 -22.70 -11.08 -4.87
C ARG A 36 -23.77 -10.02 -4.68
N ARG A 37 -24.05 -9.61 -3.45
CA ARG A 37 -25.01 -8.55 -3.15
C ARG A 37 -24.56 -7.19 -3.68
N SER A 38 -23.27 -6.93 -3.74
CA SER A 38 -22.68 -5.64 -4.07
C SER A 38 -21.93 -5.60 -5.41
N HIS A 39 -21.79 -6.71 -6.15
CA HIS A 39 -20.90 -6.78 -7.31
C HIS A 39 -21.23 -5.77 -8.43
N ALA A 40 -22.45 -5.28 -8.50
CA ALA A 40 -22.85 -4.26 -9.48
C ALA A 40 -22.26 -2.87 -9.18
N TRP A 41 -21.96 -2.56 -7.90
CA TRP A 41 -21.51 -1.25 -7.46
C TRP A 41 -20.27 -1.29 -6.53
N GLY A 42 -19.92 -2.43 -5.98
CA GLY A 42 -18.95 -2.57 -4.89
C GLY A 42 -17.73 -3.44 -5.21
N ARG A 43 -17.39 -3.68 -6.48
CA ARG A 43 -16.24 -4.52 -6.85
C ARG A 43 -14.87 -3.94 -6.49
N LYS A 44 -14.77 -2.62 -6.35
CA LYS A 44 -13.61 -1.84 -5.90
C LYS A 44 -14.09 -0.74 -4.95
N GLY A 45 -13.18 -0.08 -4.27
CA GLY A 45 -13.46 1.07 -3.42
C GLY A 45 -14.33 0.74 -2.21
N VAL A 46 -15.29 1.62 -1.91
CA VAL A 46 -16.10 1.57 -0.66
C VAL A 46 -16.75 0.21 -0.41
N GLY A 47 -17.31 -0.42 -1.43
CA GLY A 47 -17.97 -1.71 -1.28
C GLY A 47 -17.01 -2.81 -0.83
N MET A 48 -15.87 -2.94 -1.48
CA MET A 48 -14.85 -3.94 -1.07
C MET A 48 -14.20 -3.60 0.26
N THR A 49 -13.98 -2.31 0.56
CA THR A 49 -13.48 -1.89 1.87
C THR A 49 -14.45 -2.30 2.99
N ALA A 50 -15.75 -2.15 2.76
CA ALA A 50 -16.77 -2.56 3.71
C ALA A 50 -16.85 -4.09 3.88
N ILE A 51 -16.77 -4.86 2.77
CA ILE A 51 -16.68 -6.31 2.82
C ILE A 51 -15.44 -6.75 3.61
N SER A 52 -14.28 -6.16 3.33
CA SER A 52 -13.03 -6.48 4.02
C SER A 52 -13.11 -6.18 5.53
N ALA A 53 -13.76 -5.09 5.92
CA ALA A 53 -13.95 -4.76 7.33
C ALA A 53 -14.82 -5.81 8.06
N VAL A 54 -15.90 -6.27 7.41
CA VAL A 54 -16.75 -7.35 7.96
C VAL A 54 -16.00 -8.68 7.99
N ASP A 55 -15.26 -9.02 6.95
CA ASP A 55 -14.45 -10.25 6.88
C ASP A 55 -13.41 -10.29 8.00
N ILE A 56 -12.67 -9.20 8.23
CA ILE A 56 -11.73 -9.08 9.35
C ILE A 56 -12.43 -9.29 10.69
N ALA A 57 -13.63 -8.72 10.87
CA ALA A 57 -14.41 -8.90 12.09
C ALA A 57 -14.86 -10.36 12.28
N ILE A 58 -15.21 -11.06 11.20
CA ILE A 58 -15.55 -12.49 11.23
C ILE A 58 -14.34 -13.33 11.67
N TRP A 59 -13.15 -13.08 11.10
CA TRP A 59 -11.92 -13.75 11.49
C TRP A 59 -11.53 -13.49 12.95
N ASP A 60 -11.71 -12.26 13.44
CA ASP A 60 -11.48 -11.91 14.85
C ASP A 60 -12.46 -12.64 15.77
N LEU A 61 -13.75 -12.69 15.39
CA LEU A 61 -14.78 -13.44 16.10
C LEU A 61 -14.45 -14.94 16.19
N MET A 62 -14.09 -15.57 15.07
CA MET A 62 -13.66 -16.98 15.06
C MET A 62 -12.47 -17.21 16.01
N GLY A 63 -11.48 -16.32 15.97
CA GLY A 63 -10.33 -16.37 16.87
C GLY A 63 -10.74 -16.33 18.36
N LYS A 64 -11.66 -15.43 18.70
CA LYS A 64 -12.21 -15.32 20.06
C LYS A 64 -13.00 -16.56 20.49
N LEU A 65 -13.82 -17.10 19.60
CA LEU A 65 -14.61 -18.31 19.89
C LEU A 65 -13.73 -19.52 20.18
N VAL A 66 -12.61 -19.69 19.48
CA VAL A 66 -11.69 -20.82 19.69
C VAL A 66 -10.51 -20.50 20.61
N GLY A 67 -10.45 -19.30 21.16
CA GLY A 67 -9.36 -18.86 22.07
C GLY A 67 -8.00 -18.81 21.40
N LYS A 68 -7.92 -18.47 20.09
CA LYS A 68 -6.70 -18.39 19.31
C LYS A 68 -6.60 -17.05 18.57
N PRO A 69 -5.40 -16.44 18.47
CA PRO A 69 -5.23 -15.28 17.62
C PRO A 69 -5.39 -15.66 16.15
N VAL A 70 -5.84 -14.69 15.32
CA VAL A 70 -6.15 -14.89 13.91
C VAL A 70 -5.01 -15.56 13.12
N PHE A 71 -3.76 -15.17 13.39
CA PHE A 71 -2.62 -15.78 12.68
C PHE A 71 -2.51 -17.31 12.90
N LYS A 72 -3.05 -17.83 14.01
CA LYS A 72 -3.12 -19.28 14.25
C LYS A 72 -4.17 -19.97 13.38
N LEU A 73 -5.24 -19.27 13.05
CA LEU A 73 -6.27 -19.77 12.13
C LEU A 73 -5.77 -19.75 10.67
N LEU A 74 -4.88 -18.81 10.36
CA LEU A 74 -4.28 -18.65 9.02
C LEU A 74 -3.00 -19.48 8.79
N GLY A 75 -2.77 -20.53 9.55
CA GLY A 75 -1.65 -21.45 9.35
C GLY A 75 -0.52 -21.32 10.38
N GLY A 76 -0.59 -20.34 11.28
CA GLY A 76 0.35 -20.22 12.39
C GLY A 76 1.55 -19.32 12.10
N ARG A 77 2.46 -19.28 13.07
CA ARG A 77 3.63 -18.40 13.05
C ARG A 77 4.75 -19.00 12.21
N THR A 78 5.21 -18.26 11.20
CA THR A 78 6.36 -18.64 10.37
C THR A 78 7.66 -17.93 10.80
N LYS A 79 7.54 -16.78 11.48
CA LYS A 79 8.65 -15.97 11.99
C LYS A 79 8.34 -15.47 13.40
N GLU A 80 9.36 -15.28 14.23
CA GLU A 80 9.20 -14.69 15.56
C GLU A 80 9.07 -13.17 15.51
N LYS A 81 9.82 -12.53 14.61
CA LYS A 81 9.82 -11.08 14.37
C LYS A 81 9.70 -10.83 12.87
N ILE A 82 8.95 -9.81 12.52
CA ILE A 82 8.77 -9.35 11.14
C ILE A 82 9.54 -8.04 11.00
N PRO A 83 10.47 -7.92 10.02
CA PRO A 83 11.12 -6.66 9.71
C PRO A 83 10.08 -5.62 9.28
N VAL A 84 10.24 -4.40 9.75
CA VAL A 84 9.37 -3.26 9.41
C VAL A 84 10.21 -2.08 8.97
N TYR A 85 9.62 -1.18 8.19
CA TYR A 85 10.24 0.07 7.80
C TYR A 85 9.44 1.27 8.30
N TYR A 86 10.10 2.41 8.42
CA TYR A 86 9.48 3.67 8.80
C TYR A 86 8.81 4.32 7.59
N SER A 87 7.48 4.45 7.61
CA SER A 87 6.66 4.92 6.49
C SER A 87 5.97 6.25 6.78
N LYS A 88 6.74 7.27 7.21
CA LYS A 88 6.17 8.57 7.56
C LYS A 88 6.84 9.77 6.89
N LEU A 89 8.00 9.68 6.39
CA LEU A 89 8.77 10.78 5.80
C LEU A 89 8.05 11.46 4.60
N TYR A 90 6.89 12.06 4.85
CA TYR A 90 6.00 12.56 3.82
C TYR A 90 6.36 13.98 3.36
N ALA A 91 5.47 14.92 3.63
CA ALA A 91 5.62 16.29 3.22
C ALA A 91 6.21 17.12 4.37
N GLY A 92 7.12 18.01 4.05
CA GLY A 92 7.82 18.88 4.98
C GLY A 92 9.08 19.39 4.34
N SER A 93 9.84 20.23 5.03
CA SER A 93 11.15 20.64 4.54
C SER A 93 12.11 19.44 4.54
N VAL A 94 13.18 19.58 3.80
CA VAL A 94 14.25 18.56 3.77
C VAL A 94 14.81 18.36 5.17
N GLU A 95 15.02 19.44 5.91
CA GLU A 95 15.56 19.44 7.29
C GLU A 95 14.64 18.71 8.25
N SER A 96 13.32 18.91 8.16
CA SER A 96 12.36 18.17 9.02
C SER A 96 12.33 16.70 8.70
N MET A 97 12.45 16.31 7.43
CA MET A 97 12.54 14.91 7.02
C MET A 97 13.83 14.25 7.51
N GLN A 98 14.96 14.95 7.44
CA GLN A 98 16.24 14.46 7.94
C GLN A 98 16.20 14.22 9.45
N ALA A 99 15.69 15.20 10.22
CA ALA A 99 15.54 15.06 11.68
C ALA A 99 14.60 13.90 12.06
N GLU A 100 13.48 13.74 11.34
CA GLU A 100 12.55 12.62 11.57
C GLU A 100 13.19 11.26 11.23
N ALA A 101 14.02 11.19 10.19
CA ALA A 101 14.75 9.97 9.84
C ALA A 101 15.81 9.62 10.90
N GLU A 102 16.54 10.62 11.43
CA GLU A 102 17.50 10.43 12.51
C GLU A 102 16.83 9.89 13.79
N GLU A 103 15.68 10.46 14.17
CA GLU A 103 14.90 9.98 15.31
C GLU A 103 14.45 8.52 15.09
N ALA A 104 13.93 8.20 13.90
CA ALA A 104 13.51 6.83 13.57
C ALA A 104 14.69 5.84 13.59
N MET A 105 15.89 6.24 13.19
CA MET A 105 17.09 5.41 13.34
C MET A 105 17.44 5.12 14.81
N GLN A 106 17.25 6.08 15.70
CA GLN A 106 17.44 5.88 17.14
C GLN A 106 16.46 4.85 17.72
N HIS A 107 15.27 4.72 17.11
CA HIS A 107 14.30 3.68 17.45
C HIS A 107 14.58 2.31 16.78
N GLY A 108 15.69 2.18 16.04
CA GLY A 108 16.14 0.91 15.46
C GLY A 108 15.55 0.57 14.10
N TYR A 109 14.91 1.51 13.41
CA TYR A 109 14.47 1.28 12.04
C TYR A 109 15.66 1.18 11.07
N THR A 110 15.58 0.22 10.15
CA THR A 110 16.60 -0.03 9.12
C THR A 110 16.08 0.15 7.70
N GLY A 111 14.83 0.52 7.54
CA GLY A 111 14.20 0.84 6.26
C GLY A 111 13.35 2.11 6.39
N PHE A 112 13.34 2.93 5.33
CA PHE A 112 12.72 4.25 5.32
C PHE A 112 11.98 4.49 4.01
N LYS A 113 10.70 4.90 4.09
CA LYS A 113 9.91 5.29 2.93
C LYS A 113 9.58 6.77 2.98
N THR A 114 9.95 7.51 1.91
CA THR A 114 9.58 8.92 1.72
C THR A 114 8.65 9.07 0.53
N ARG A 115 7.76 10.06 0.60
CA ARG A 115 6.81 10.39 -0.47
C ARG A 115 7.29 11.61 -1.27
N PHE A 116 7.12 11.53 -2.59
CA PHE A 116 7.36 12.66 -3.49
C PHE A 116 6.26 13.71 -3.40
N GLY A 117 6.67 15.00 -3.49
CA GLY A 117 5.75 16.14 -3.48
C GLY A 117 5.46 16.71 -4.86
N PHE A 118 6.25 16.34 -5.88
CA PHE A 118 6.18 16.95 -7.23
C PHE A 118 5.88 15.89 -8.28
N GLY A 119 5.15 16.31 -9.32
CA GLY A 119 4.71 15.44 -10.41
C GLY A 119 4.83 16.09 -11.78
N PRO A 120 4.15 15.56 -12.81
CA PRO A 120 4.26 16.01 -14.20
C PRO A 120 4.00 17.51 -14.41
N LYS A 121 3.07 18.11 -13.67
CA LYS A 121 2.73 19.55 -13.74
C LYS A 121 3.89 20.46 -13.36
N ASP A 122 4.84 19.95 -12.56
CA ASP A 122 5.96 20.73 -12.00
C ASP A 122 7.21 20.62 -12.89
N GLY A 123 7.15 19.82 -13.97
CA GLY A 123 8.16 19.68 -14.99
C GLY A 123 9.55 19.34 -14.44
N MET A 124 10.59 19.89 -15.09
CA MET A 124 12.00 19.64 -14.71
C MET A 124 12.37 20.24 -13.35
N ALA A 125 11.69 21.29 -12.92
CA ALA A 125 11.94 21.88 -11.60
C ALA A 125 11.50 20.91 -10.51
N GLY A 126 10.28 20.37 -10.60
CA GLY A 126 9.79 19.35 -9.68
C GLY A 126 10.63 18.08 -9.64
N MET A 127 11.15 17.62 -10.81
CA MET A 127 12.09 16.50 -10.85
C MET A 127 13.34 16.77 -10.01
N ARG A 128 13.92 17.98 -10.11
CA ARG A 128 15.10 18.36 -9.32
C ARG A 128 14.80 18.38 -7.82
N GLU A 129 13.65 18.91 -7.43
CA GLU A 129 13.27 18.94 -6.01
C GLU A 129 13.03 17.53 -5.45
N ASN A 130 12.38 16.64 -6.21
CA ASN A 130 12.25 15.25 -5.84
C ASN A 130 13.62 14.56 -5.65
N LEU A 131 14.57 14.80 -6.55
CA LEU A 131 15.93 14.22 -6.46
C LEU A 131 16.70 14.77 -5.25
N LYS A 132 16.60 16.07 -4.98
CA LYS A 132 17.19 16.70 -3.78
C LYS A 132 16.70 16.03 -2.50
N ARG A 133 15.39 15.73 -2.44
CA ARG A 133 14.79 15.07 -1.30
C ARG A 133 15.37 13.67 -1.07
N VAL A 134 15.52 12.90 -2.14
CA VAL A 134 16.12 11.55 -2.08
C VAL A 134 17.58 11.61 -1.67
N GLU A 135 18.35 12.54 -2.23
CA GLU A 135 19.76 12.76 -1.89
C GLU A 135 19.94 13.11 -0.41
N ALA A 136 19.16 14.07 0.09
CA ALA A 136 19.20 14.48 1.48
C ALA A 136 18.81 13.35 2.45
N LEU A 137 17.87 12.49 2.07
CA LEU A 137 17.52 11.33 2.90
C LEU A 137 18.68 10.31 2.91
N ARG A 138 19.33 10.06 1.76
CA ARG A 138 20.51 9.18 1.68
C ARG A 138 21.70 9.69 2.49
N GLU A 139 21.90 11.01 2.55
CA GLU A 139 22.96 11.60 3.38
C GLU A 139 22.81 11.23 4.87
N VAL A 140 21.58 11.11 5.35
CA VAL A 140 21.27 10.75 6.75
C VAL A 140 21.28 9.24 6.96
N ILE A 141 20.54 8.47 6.15
CA ILE A 141 20.35 7.04 6.41
C ILE A 141 21.50 6.17 5.91
N GLY A 142 22.35 6.71 5.02
CA GLY A 142 23.44 5.94 4.35
C GLY A 142 22.90 4.96 3.31
N TYR A 143 23.75 4.03 2.86
CA TYR A 143 23.43 3.02 1.85
C TYR A 143 23.31 1.59 2.45
N ASP A 144 23.57 1.43 3.72
CA ASP A 144 23.38 0.19 4.48
C ASP A 144 21.91 -0.04 4.91
N LYS A 145 21.07 0.95 4.71
CA LYS A 145 19.64 0.91 5.03
C LYS A 145 18.76 0.95 3.79
N ASP A 146 17.63 0.26 3.87
CA ASP A 146 16.64 0.24 2.80
C ASP A 146 15.99 1.62 2.59
N LEU A 147 15.97 2.11 1.36
CA LEU A 147 15.23 3.29 0.96
C LEU A 147 14.09 2.88 0.03
N MET A 148 12.88 3.30 0.35
CA MET A 148 11.70 3.15 -0.49
C MET A 148 11.16 4.52 -0.88
N LEU A 149 10.67 4.62 -2.10
CA LEU A 149 10.20 5.88 -2.70
C LEU A 149 8.74 5.74 -3.11
N GLU A 150 7.89 6.65 -2.64
CA GLU A 150 6.45 6.62 -2.80
C GLU A 150 5.98 7.76 -3.71
N CYS A 151 5.26 7.43 -4.77
CA CYS A 151 4.63 8.41 -5.68
C CYS A 151 3.14 8.61 -5.41
N TYR A 152 2.49 7.65 -4.77
CA TYR A 152 1.05 7.67 -4.49
C TYR A 152 0.22 8.04 -5.73
N MET A 153 0.48 7.36 -6.85
CA MET A 153 -0.19 7.58 -8.14
C MET A 153 -0.04 9.01 -8.71
N GLY A 154 0.91 9.78 -8.20
CA GLY A 154 1.08 11.21 -8.56
C GLY A 154 1.80 11.47 -9.87
N TRP A 155 2.35 10.43 -10.51
CA TRP A 155 3.08 10.57 -11.77
C TRP A 155 2.30 9.99 -12.95
N ASN A 156 2.83 10.20 -14.15
CA ASN A 156 2.44 9.48 -15.35
C ASN A 156 3.63 8.68 -15.90
N LEU A 157 3.37 7.83 -16.88
CA LEU A 157 4.36 6.92 -17.44
C LEU A 157 5.61 7.64 -17.98
N ASP A 158 5.44 8.77 -18.71
CA ASP A 158 6.58 9.54 -19.24
C ASP A 158 7.44 10.11 -18.10
N TYR A 159 6.82 10.73 -17.10
CA TYR A 159 7.54 11.29 -15.97
C TYR A 159 8.29 10.20 -15.19
N ALA A 160 7.66 9.06 -14.95
CA ALA A 160 8.24 7.92 -14.26
C ALA A 160 9.48 7.39 -15.03
N LYS A 161 9.36 7.18 -16.34
CA LYS A 161 10.49 6.76 -17.21
C LYS A 161 11.68 7.70 -17.16
N ARG A 162 11.43 9.00 -17.08
CA ARG A 162 12.50 10.04 -16.99
C ARG A 162 13.12 10.10 -15.61
N MET A 163 12.37 9.75 -14.55
CA MET A 163 12.87 9.75 -13.17
C MET A 163 13.68 8.49 -12.84
N LEU A 164 13.26 7.31 -13.30
CA LEU A 164 13.88 6.03 -12.95
C LEU A 164 15.41 6.02 -13.13
N PRO A 165 15.98 6.43 -14.27
CA PRO A 165 17.45 6.44 -14.45
C PRO A 165 18.16 7.39 -13.47
N LYS A 166 17.49 8.46 -13.05
CA LYS A 166 18.04 9.45 -12.12
C LYS A 166 17.99 8.98 -10.66
N LEU A 167 17.03 8.13 -10.34
CA LEU A 167 16.84 7.53 -9.02
C LEU A 167 17.76 6.33 -8.76
N ALA A 168 18.18 5.64 -9.82
CA ALA A 168 18.99 4.42 -9.72
C ALA A 168 20.26 4.58 -8.87
N LYS A 169 20.94 5.72 -8.95
CA LYS A 169 22.17 6.00 -8.18
C LYS A 169 21.95 6.06 -6.66
N TYR A 170 20.71 6.23 -6.21
CA TYR A 170 20.36 6.21 -4.80
C TYR A 170 19.96 4.82 -4.30
N GLU A 171 20.01 3.80 -5.14
CA GLU A 171 19.73 2.40 -4.80
C GLU A 171 18.43 2.20 -4.05
N PRO A 172 17.28 2.72 -4.52
CA PRO A 172 16.01 2.49 -3.84
C PRO A 172 15.62 1.02 -3.97
N ARG A 173 15.07 0.47 -2.88
CA ARG A 173 14.56 -0.89 -2.85
C ARG A 173 13.36 -1.07 -3.79
N TRP A 174 12.50 -0.04 -3.89
CA TRP A 174 11.44 0.07 -4.88
C TRP A 174 10.97 1.51 -5.08
N LEU A 175 10.28 1.72 -6.20
CA LEU A 175 9.47 2.90 -6.48
C LEU A 175 7.99 2.46 -6.42
N GLU A 176 7.21 3.02 -5.49
CA GLU A 176 5.84 2.65 -5.18
C GLU A 176 4.85 3.55 -5.89
N GLU A 177 3.83 2.95 -6.51
CA GLU A 177 2.71 3.60 -7.19
C GLU A 177 3.09 4.80 -8.07
N PRO A 178 4.00 4.62 -9.05
CA PRO A 178 4.38 5.73 -9.93
C PRO A 178 3.24 6.22 -10.81
N VAL A 179 2.34 5.34 -11.24
CA VAL A 179 1.16 5.65 -12.07
C VAL A 179 -0.12 5.25 -11.36
N ILE A 180 -1.28 5.65 -11.89
CA ILE A 180 -2.58 5.29 -11.31
C ILE A 180 -2.76 3.77 -11.23
N ALA A 181 -3.50 3.30 -10.23
CA ALA A 181 -3.68 1.86 -9.97
C ALA A 181 -4.27 1.09 -11.17
N ASP A 182 -5.12 1.73 -11.97
CA ASP A 182 -5.73 1.11 -13.15
C ASP A 182 -4.77 0.98 -14.35
N ASP A 183 -3.60 1.63 -14.34
CA ASP A 183 -2.59 1.55 -15.42
C ASP A 183 -1.62 0.37 -15.21
N VAL A 184 -2.17 -0.85 -15.15
CA VAL A 184 -1.39 -2.08 -14.96
C VAL A 184 -0.35 -2.26 -16.10
N ALA A 185 -0.68 -1.82 -17.32
CA ALA A 185 0.27 -1.84 -18.44
C ALA A 185 1.46 -0.91 -18.20
N GLY A 186 1.23 0.26 -17.64
CA GLY A 186 2.28 1.20 -17.24
C GLY A 186 3.19 0.63 -16.15
N TYR A 187 2.63 -0.06 -15.14
CA TYR A 187 3.41 -0.79 -14.14
C TYR A 187 4.33 -1.83 -14.80
N ALA A 188 3.77 -2.67 -15.69
CA ALA A 188 4.52 -3.69 -16.40
C ALA A 188 5.65 -3.08 -17.25
N GLU A 189 5.39 -1.97 -17.96
CA GLU A 189 6.38 -1.29 -18.78
C GLU A 189 7.51 -0.69 -17.95
N LEU A 190 7.21 -0.06 -16.81
CA LEU A 190 8.23 0.47 -15.90
C LEU A 190 9.05 -0.65 -15.26
N ASN A 191 8.42 -1.74 -14.86
CA ASN A 191 9.12 -2.90 -14.30
C ASN A 191 10.05 -3.57 -15.33
N ALA A 192 9.63 -3.66 -16.59
CA ALA A 192 10.43 -4.21 -17.68
C ALA A 192 11.69 -3.40 -18.00
N MET A 193 11.77 -2.11 -17.59
CA MET A 193 13.01 -1.32 -17.70
C MET A 193 14.13 -1.89 -16.83
N GLY A 194 13.84 -2.61 -15.76
CA GLY A 194 14.83 -3.25 -14.89
C GLY A 194 15.77 -2.28 -14.16
N ILE A 195 15.40 -1.01 -14.02
CA ILE A 195 16.24 0.03 -13.43
C ILE A 195 16.08 0.11 -11.91
N VAL A 196 14.84 0.18 -11.46
CA VAL A 196 14.44 0.17 -10.05
C VAL A 196 13.23 -0.74 -9.95
N PRO A 197 13.12 -1.63 -8.96
CA PRO A 197 11.92 -2.43 -8.76
C PRO A 197 10.67 -1.55 -8.58
N ILE A 198 9.57 -1.94 -9.20
CA ILE A 198 8.29 -1.23 -9.09
C ILE A 198 7.39 -1.96 -8.10
N SER A 199 6.77 -1.22 -7.20
CA SER A 199 5.82 -1.73 -6.22
C SER A 199 4.47 -1.05 -6.38
N GLY A 200 3.40 -1.73 -6.00
CA GLY A 200 2.04 -1.20 -6.01
C GLY A 200 1.05 -2.24 -5.51
N GLY A 201 -0.22 -1.87 -5.45
CA GLY A 201 -1.30 -2.78 -5.09
C GLY A 201 -2.08 -2.39 -3.83
N GLU A 202 -1.69 -1.37 -3.08
CA GLU A 202 -2.47 -0.93 -1.92
C GLU A 202 -3.85 -0.36 -2.30
N HIS A 203 -3.99 0.10 -3.55
CA HIS A 203 -5.26 0.56 -4.13
C HIS A 203 -5.96 -0.52 -4.97
N GLU A 204 -5.44 -1.76 -5.00
CA GLU A 204 -6.08 -2.85 -5.72
C GLU A 204 -7.02 -3.64 -4.80
N TYR A 205 -8.04 -4.25 -5.41
CA TYR A 205 -9.10 -4.94 -4.70
C TYR A 205 -9.34 -6.33 -5.27
N SER A 206 -9.63 -7.26 -4.38
CA SER A 206 -9.98 -8.66 -4.67
C SER A 206 -8.84 -9.49 -5.27
N VAL A 207 -9.03 -10.81 -5.25
CA VAL A 207 -8.11 -11.77 -5.89
C VAL A 207 -7.95 -11.50 -7.39
N ILE A 208 -9.00 -10.98 -8.06
CA ILE A 208 -8.97 -10.72 -9.50
C ILE A 208 -8.01 -9.59 -9.83
N GLY A 209 -8.13 -8.45 -9.14
CA GLY A 209 -7.24 -7.31 -9.37
C GLY A 209 -5.80 -7.59 -8.96
N CYS A 210 -5.59 -8.24 -7.81
CA CYS A 210 -4.25 -8.66 -7.40
C CYS A 210 -3.62 -9.68 -8.38
N ALA A 211 -4.40 -10.62 -8.91
CA ALA A 211 -3.92 -11.56 -9.91
C ALA A 211 -3.51 -10.86 -11.21
N GLU A 212 -4.26 -9.87 -11.67
CA GLU A 212 -3.91 -9.07 -12.84
C GLU A 212 -2.57 -8.34 -12.62
N LEU A 213 -2.40 -7.68 -11.48
CA LEU A 213 -1.17 -6.95 -11.15
C LEU A 213 0.05 -7.87 -11.07
N ILE A 214 -0.10 -9.09 -10.53
CA ILE A 214 1.00 -10.07 -10.38
C ILE A 214 1.39 -10.72 -11.71
N THR A 215 0.42 -10.94 -12.60
CA THR A 215 0.65 -11.68 -13.85
C THR A 215 1.07 -10.82 -15.03
N ARG A 216 0.98 -9.51 -14.91
CA ARG A 216 1.41 -8.53 -15.93
C ARG A 216 2.79 -7.98 -15.62
#